data_46a1ceb9707d679226a0b208618a6b00
#
_entry.id   46a1ceb9707d679226a0b208618a6b00
#
_cell.length_a   1.000
_cell.length_b   1.000
_cell.length_c   1.000
_cell.angle_alpha   90.00
_cell.angle_beta   90.00
_cell.angle_gamma   90.00
#
_symmetry.space_group_name_H-M   'P 1'
#
loop_
_entity.id
_entity.type
_entity.pdbx_description
1 polymer ?
#
loop_
_entity_poly.entity_id
_entity_poly.type
_entity_poly.pdbx_seq_one_letter_code
_entity_poly.pdbx_strand_id
1 'polypeptide(L)'
;RHFCLSRGLGDVYKRQLVAQGAGGLPVFVGTMQYSTAELIRLIGEGRVGAPEPGDIYIVNDPYLGGTHLMDVRFVRPYYRDGKLWCWLSNTGHWPDTGGAVPGGFSASATAVEQEGLRLPPVKLFKKGVMDEEIYAIICSNIRVSDQRIGDVKAQAAALDVGADRLDLLLGRYGDGTVAEAIAELRKRASRQMREMITRMPEGSWQSVAYVDSDGVVDQPLEIRLKICRQEDRLVFDFGGSSPPCRGPRAVCRRWLPSGAAQPLARRCLR
;
A
#
# COMPACT_ATOMS: atom_id res chain seq x y z
N ARG A 1 -19.09 -5.83 -12.45
CA ARG A 1 -17.99 -4.86 -12.24
C ARG A 1 -17.37 -5.21 -10.89
N HIS A 2 -16.19 -5.80 -10.90
CA HIS A 2 -15.51 -6.22 -9.67
C HIS A 2 -14.68 -5.05 -9.13
N PHE A 3 -15.19 -4.39 -8.09
CA PHE A 3 -14.41 -3.47 -7.28
C PHE A 3 -13.48 -4.29 -6.39
N CYS A 4 -12.18 -4.21 -6.63
CA CYS A 4 -11.21 -4.95 -5.84
C CYS A 4 -10.87 -4.15 -4.59
N LEU A 5 -11.32 -4.63 -3.43
CA LEU A 5 -11.07 -4.04 -2.12
C LEU A 5 -10.13 -4.93 -1.31
N SER A 6 -8.94 -4.44 -1.00
CA SER A 6 -8.02 -5.09 -0.06
C SER A 6 -8.06 -4.38 1.29
N ARG A 7 -8.18 -5.12 2.38
CA ARG A 7 -8.32 -4.61 3.75
C ARG A 7 -7.15 -5.06 4.60
N GLY A 8 -6.67 -4.19 5.49
CA GLY A 8 -5.58 -4.53 6.40
C GLY A 8 -5.69 -3.81 7.74
N LEU A 9 -5.09 -4.42 8.75
CA LEU A 9 -4.92 -3.92 10.11
C LEU A 9 -3.43 -3.65 10.35
N GLY A 10 -3.08 -2.44 10.74
CA GLY A 10 -1.70 -2.03 11.01
C GLY A 10 -1.45 -1.72 12.49
N ASP A 11 -0.34 -2.23 13.03
CA ASP A 11 0.12 -1.95 14.39
C ASP A 11 0.70 -0.52 14.49
N VAL A 12 0.22 0.27 15.43
CA VAL A 12 0.65 1.65 15.68
C VAL A 12 2.13 1.74 16.02
N TYR A 13 2.63 0.83 16.83
CA TYR A 13 3.99 0.91 17.37
C TYR A 13 5.05 0.38 16.40
N LYS A 14 4.72 -0.65 15.62
CA LYS A 14 5.68 -1.35 14.77
C LYS A 14 5.51 -1.05 13.28
N ARG A 15 4.51 -0.27 12.90
CA ARG A 15 4.22 0.12 11.51
C ARG A 15 4.16 -1.08 10.56
N GLN A 16 3.58 -2.20 11.00
CA GLN A 16 3.57 -3.46 10.28
C GLN A 16 2.14 -3.95 10.10
N LEU A 17 1.89 -4.59 8.96
CA LEU A 17 0.63 -5.28 8.69
C LEU A 17 0.43 -6.43 9.69
N VAL A 18 -0.74 -6.48 10.32
CA VAL A 18 -1.12 -7.51 11.29
C VAL A 18 -1.99 -8.58 10.65
N ALA A 19 -3.00 -8.15 9.90
CA ALA A 19 -3.93 -9.03 9.23
C ALA A 19 -4.41 -8.42 7.93
N GLN A 20 -4.77 -9.27 6.98
CA GLN A 20 -5.33 -8.89 5.69
C GLN A 20 -6.53 -9.76 5.35
N GLY A 21 -7.50 -9.20 4.61
CA GLY A 21 -8.64 -9.95 4.11
C GLY A 21 -8.24 -11.03 3.10
N ALA A 22 -8.82 -12.21 3.22
CA ALA A 22 -8.47 -13.37 2.38
C ALA A 22 -8.74 -13.19 0.89
N GLY A 23 -9.65 -12.28 0.50
CA GLY A 23 -9.99 -11.98 -0.90
C GLY A 23 -9.17 -10.85 -1.53
N GLY A 24 -8.12 -10.36 -0.86
CA GLY A 24 -7.29 -9.28 -1.38
C GLY A 24 -6.26 -9.74 -2.40
N LEU A 25 -5.88 -8.86 -3.34
CA LEU A 25 -4.78 -9.14 -4.26
C LEU A 25 -3.46 -9.28 -3.50
N PRO A 26 -2.64 -10.30 -3.79
CA PRO A 26 -1.38 -10.56 -3.10
C PRO A 26 -0.40 -9.38 -3.14
N VAL A 27 -0.41 -8.58 -4.21
CA VAL A 27 0.44 -7.38 -4.34
C VAL A 27 0.20 -6.37 -3.22
N PHE A 28 -1.03 -6.24 -2.74
CA PHE A 28 -1.36 -5.31 -1.66
C PHE A 28 -0.96 -5.81 -0.27
N VAL A 29 -0.74 -7.11 -0.09
CA VAL A 29 -0.24 -7.69 1.18
C VAL A 29 1.05 -7.01 1.62
N GLY A 30 1.97 -6.83 0.68
CA GLY A 30 3.27 -6.23 0.95
C GLY A 30 3.28 -4.70 0.93
N THR A 31 2.32 -4.04 0.26
CA THR A 31 2.41 -2.60 -0.04
C THR A 31 1.56 -1.71 0.87
N MET A 32 0.45 -2.19 1.43
CA MET A 32 -0.45 -1.38 2.27
C MET A 32 0.23 -0.79 3.51
N GLN A 33 1.16 -1.51 4.11
CA GLN A 33 1.88 -1.06 5.30
C GLN A 33 2.76 0.17 5.04
N TYR A 34 3.26 0.36 3.81
CA TYR A 34 4.19 1.46 3.50
C TYR A 34 3.50 2.81 3.47
N SER A 35 2.34 2.92 2.81
CA SER A 35 1.60 4.19 2.81
C SER A 35 1.05 4.54 4.20
N THR A 36 0.64 3.54 4.98
CA THR A 36 0.26 3.79 6.39
C THR A 36 1.45 4.23 7.22
N ALA A 37 2.62 3.60 7.06
CA ALA A 37 3.84 3.99 7.77
C ALA A 37 4.31 5.39 7.37
N GLU A 38 4.18 5.74 6.09
CA GLU A 38 4.52 7.07 5.59
C GLU A 38 3.56 8.14 6.11
N LEU A 39 2.25 7.86 6.13
CA LEU A 39 1.26 8.72 6.78
C LEU A 39 1.63 8.98 8.25
N ILE A 40 1.93 7.93 9.03
CA ILE A 40 2.33 8.06 10.44
C ILE A 40 3.61 8.91 10.58
N ARG A 41 4.57 8.74 9.68
CA ARG A 41 5.79 9.55 9.66
C ARG A 41 5.48 11.03 9.41
N LEU A 42 4.65 11.33 8.41
CA LEU A 42 4.26 12.70 8.05
C LEU A 42 3.45 13.38 9.15
N ILE A 43 2.59 12.63 9.86
CA ILE A 43 1.89 13.13 11.06
C ILE A 43 2.90 13.49 12.15
N GLY A 44 3.87 12.61 12.42
CA GLY A 44 4.91 12.85 13.41
C GLY A 44 5.83 14.04 13.10
N GLU A 45 5.96 14.40 11.82
CA GLU A 45 6.70 15.58 11.35
C GLU A 45 5.84 16.86 11.32
N GLY A 46 4.56 16.78 11.67
CA GLY A 46 3.63 17.92 11.61
C GLY A 46 3.24 18.35 10.18
N ARG A 47 3.54 17.53 9.18
CA ARG A 47 3.22 17.81 7.76
C ARG A 47 1.81 17.37 7.36
N VAL A 48 1.20 16.51 8.15
CA VAL A 48 -0.18 16.05 8.02
C VAL A 48 -0.86 16.22 9.37
N GLY A 49 -2.11 16.64 9.37
CA GLY A 49 -2.86 16.88 10.61
C GLY A 49 -2.96 15.64 11.48
N ALA A 50 -2.82 15.82 12.80
CA ALA A 50 -2.92 14.75 13.78
C ALA A 50 -4.25 13.99 13.67
N PRO A 51 -4.25 12.66 13.91
CA PRO A 51 -5.47 11.87 13.82
C PRO A 51 -6.43 12.15 14.96
N GLU A 52 -7.72 12.18 14.65
CA GLU A 52 -8.80 12.23 15.60
C GLU A 52 -9.78 11.07 15.37
N PRO A 53 -10.60 10.67 16.36
CA PRO A 53 -11.64 9.68 16.17
C PRO A 53 -12.59 10.06 15.02
N GLY A 54 -12.85 9.11 14.13
CA GLY A 54 -13.71 9.32 12.96
C GLY A 54 -13.01 9.89 11.72
N ASP A 55 -11.72 10.24 11.80
CA ASP A 55 -10.96 10.67 10.64
C ASP A 55 -10.70 9.50 9.66
N ILE A 56 -10.71 9.80 8.37
CA ILE A 56 -10.22 8.90 7.32
C ILE A 56 -9.32 9.70 6.39
N TYR A 57 -8.09 9.25 6.25
CA TYR A 57 -7.14 9.80 5.29
C TYR A 57 -7.29 9.08 3.95
N ILE A 58 -7.19 9.84 2.86
CA ILE A 58 -7.07 9.33 1.50
C ILE A 58 -5.65 9.55 1.01
N VAL A 59 -5.09 8.59 0.26
CA VAL A 59 -3.77 8.68 -0.35
C VAL A 59 -3.67 7.74 -1.54
N ASN A 60 -3.05 8.18 -2.63
CA ASN A 60 -2.69 7.31 -3.75
C ASN A 60 -1.27 7.57 -4.28
N ASP A 61 -0.51 8.49 -3.68
CA ASP A 61 0.81 8.87 -4.16
C ASP A 61 1.78 7.66 -4.13
N PRO A 62 2.31 7.21 -5.29
CA PRO A 62 3.23 6.10 -5.37
C PRO A 62 4.58 6.38 -4.67
N TYR A 63 4.98 7.65 -4.56
CA TYR A 63 6.20 8.05 -3.88
C TYR A 63 6.07 8.05 -2.35
N LEU A 64 4.83 8.01 -1.84
CA LEU A 64 4.51 7.93 -0.42
C LEU A 64 4.07 6.51 0.00
N GLY A 65 4.65 5.49 -0.61
CA GLY A 65 4.35 4.09 -0.30
C GLY A 65 3.14 3.54 -1.05
N GLY A 66 2.63 4.28 -2.02
CA GLY A 66 1.59 3.85 -2.96
C GLY A 66 2.10 2.84 -3.99
N THR A 67 1.20 2.45 -4.88
CA THR A 67 1.44 1.59 -6.03
C THR A 67 1.10 2.34 -7.31
N HIS A 68 -0.07 2.15 -7.89
CA HIS A 68 -0.59 2.98 -8.98
C HIS A 68 -1.41 4.15 -8.43
N LEU A 69 -1.60 5.21 -9.22
CA LEU A 69 -2.50 6.30 -8.85
C LEU A 69 -3.96 5.82 -8.69
N MET A 70 -4.34 4.77 -9.40
CA MET A 70 -5.66 4.15 -9.29
C MET A 70 -5.85 3.33 -8.00
N ASP A 71 -4.78 2.98 -7.31
CA ASP A 71 -4.83 2.27 -6.04
C ASP A 71 -5.06 3.24 -4.89
N VAL A 72 -6.27 3.75 -4.82
CA VAL A 72 -6.66 4.75 -3.82
C VAL A 72 -6.85 4.09 -2.47
N ARG A 73 -6.10 4.54 -1.48
CA ARG A 73 -6.09 3.99 -0.12
C ARG A 73 -6.81 4.88 0.85
N PHE A 74 -7.62 4.26 1.66
CA PHE A 74 -8.22 4.88 2.84
C PHE A 74 -7.54 4.33 4.08
N VAL A 75 -7.17 5.23 5.00
CA VAL A 75 -6.48 4.89 6.25
C VAL A 75 -7.21 5.58 7.39
N ARG A 76 -7.71 4.80 8.34
CA ARG A 76 -8.48 5.24 9.49
C ARG A 76 -7.74 4.93 10.79
N PRO A 77 -7.55 5.91 11.70
CA PRO A 77 -7.12 5.63 13.06
C PRO A 77 -8.26 4.95 13.82
N TYR A 78 -7.97 3.86 14.50
CA TYR A 78 -8.90 3.19 15.38
C TYR A 78 -8.54 3.49 16.84
N TYR A 79 -9.47 4.07 17.57
CA TYR A 79 -9.30 4.44 18.96
C TYR A 79 -10.05 3.47 19.88
N ARG A 80 -9.42 3.13 21.00
CA ARG A 80 -10.01 2.37 22.10
C ARG A 80 -9.76 3.14 23.38
N ASP A 81 -10.83 3.41 24.16
CA ASP A 81 -10.78 4.17 25.42
C ASP A 81 -9.97 5.50 25.31
N GLY A 82 -10.20 6.23 24.23
CA GLY A 82 -9.54 7.50 23.93
C GLY A 82 -8.08 7.38 23.47
N LYS A 83 -7.53 6.18 23.32
CA LYS A 83 -6.15 5.94 22.87
C LYS A 83 -6.15 5.36 21.46
N LEU A 84 -5.23 5.82 20.62
CA LEU A 84 -4.99 5.25 19.29
C LEU A 84 -4.47 3.82 19.45
N TRP A 85 -5.29 2.83 19.07
CA TRP A 85 -4.98 1.41 19.27
C TRP A 85 -4.33 0.80 18.01
N CYS A 86 -4.85 1.12 16.82
CA CYS A 86 -4.28 0.67 15.54
C CYS A 86 -4.74 1.54 14.37
N TRP A 87 -4.32 1.15 13.18
CA TRP A 87 -4.76 1.73 11.92
C TRP A 87 -5.48 0.66 11.08
N LEU A 88 -6.65 1.01 10.58
CA LEU A 88 -7.38 0.24 9.60
C LEU A 88 -7.12 0.84 8.22
N SER A 89 -6.90 0.02 7.22
CA SER A 89 -6.75 0.51 5.86
C SER A 89 -7.40 -0.40 4.83
N ASN A 90 -7.81 0.17 3.73
CA ASN A 90 -8.20 -0.55 2.53
C ASN A 90 -7.66 0.13 1.29
N THR A 91 -7.65 -0.60 0.18
CA THR A 91 -7.29 -0.09 -1.14
C THR A 91 -8.44 -0.39 -2.09
N GLY A 92 -8.94 0.63 -2.75
CA GLY A 92 -9.85 0.52 -3.88
C GLY A 92 -9.09 0.79 -5.16
N HIS A 93 -9.20 -0.09 -6.14
CA HIS A 93 -8.67 0.18 -7.47
C HIS A 93 -9.73 0.95 -8.27
N TRP A 94 -9.56 2.26 -8.36
CA TRP A 94 -10.50 3.12 -9.09
C TRP A 94 -10.26 2.97 -10.60
N PRO A 95 -11.31 2.87 -11.41
CA PRO A 95 -11.17 2.66 -12.85
C PRO A 95 -10.61 3.87 -13.59
N ASP A 96 -10.63 5.06 -12.99
CA ASP A 96 -10.08 6.28 -13.56
C ASP A 96 -9.76 7.27 -12.44
N THR A 97 -8.58 7.86 -12.50
CA THR A 97 -8.11 8.92 -11.61
C THR A 97 -7.73 10.19 -12.40
N GLY A 98 -8.24 10.35 -13.63
CA GLY A 98 -7.86 11.45 -14.51
C GLY A 98 -6.66 11.10 -15.39
N GLY A 99 -5.83 12.08 -15.66
CA GLY A 99 -4.64 11.90 -16.50
C GLY A 99 -4.90 12.04 -18.00
N ALA A 100 -3.87 11.76 -18.81
CA ALA A 100 -3.85 12.03 -20.25
C ALA A 100 -4.82 11.15 -21.05
N VAL A 101 -5.08 9.92 -20.57
CA VAL A 101 -5.94 8.94 -21.24
C VAL A 101 -7.01 8.38 -20.30
N PRO A 102 -8.19 8.00 -20.80
CA PRO A 102 -9.18 7.31 -20.01
C PRO A 102 -8.63 6.01 -19.42
N GLY A 103 -8.96 5.73 -18.14
CA GLY A 103 -8.51 4.53 -17.45
C GLY A 103 -7.11 4.63 -16.83
N GLY A 104 -6.43 5.79 -16.95
CA GLY A 104 -5.19 6.09 -16.20
C GLY A 104 -3.92 5.33 -16.60
N PHE A 105 -4.00 4.32 -17.47
CA PHE A 105 -2.84 3.59 -17.98
C PHE A 105 -2.37 4.16 -19.33
N SER A 106 -1.62 5.24 -19.29
CA SER A 106 -0.99 5.76 -20.51
C SER A 106 0.31 5.04 -20.81
N ALA A 107 0.35 4.28 -21.91
CA ALA A 107 1.57 3.57 -22.33
C ALA A 107 2.72 4.50 -22.70
N SER A 108 2.45 5.77 -22.98
CA SER A 108 3.42 6.79 -23.38
C SER A 108 3.65 7.87 -22.32
N ALA A 109 3.15 7.69 -21.10
CA ALA A 109 3.38 8.66 -20.02
C ALA A 109 4.88 8.76 -19.69
N THR A 110 5.36 9.98 -19.54
CA THR A 110 6.75 10.29 -19.13
C THR A 110 6.81 11.02 -17.79
N ALA A 111 5.66 11.40 -17.26
CA ALA A 111 5.51 12.05 -15.96
C ALA A 111 4.27 11.52 -15.25
N VAL A 112 4.34 11.44 -13.92
CA VAL A 112 3.26 10.88 -13.10
C VAL A 112 1.97 11.68 -13.21
N GLU A 113 2.05 12.97 -13.49
CA GLU A 113 0.92 13.86 -13.69
C GLU A 113 0.07 13.48 -14.93
N GLN A 114 0.67 12.79 -15.89
CA GLN A 114 -0.04 12.26 -17.07
C GLN A 114 -0.84 10.98 -16.75
N GLU A 115 -0.51 10.30 -15.64
CA GLU A 115 -1.20 9.07 -15.21
C GLU A 115 -2.46 9.36 -14.39
N GLY A 116 -2.59 10.56 -13.82
CA GLY A 116 -3.78 10.94 -13.08
C GLY A 116 -3.53 11.86 -11.88
N LEU A 117 -4.61 12.08 -11.13
CA LEU A 117 -4.60 12.86 -9.91
C LEU A 117 -3.76 12.17 -8.83
N ARG A 118 -2.72 12.83 -8.35
CA ARG A 118 -1.88 12.38 -7.27
C ARG A 118 -2.30 13.03 -5.95
N LEU A 119 -2.78 12.22 -5.02
CA LEU A 119 -3.26 12.64 -3.70
C LEU A 119 -2.20 12.31 -2.64
N PRO A 120 -1.59 13.33 -2.00
CA PRO A 120 -0.85 13.11 -0.77
C PRO A 120 -1.81 12.69 0.35
N PRO A 121 -1.33 12.20 1.50
CA PRO A 121 -2.20 11.91 2.62
C PRO A 121 -2.95 13.16 3.09
N VAL A 122 -4.26 13.19 2.90
CA VAL A 122 -5.16 14.24 3.36
C VAL A 122 -6.39 13.64 4.03
N LYS A 123 -7.01 14.36 4.98
CA LYS A 123 -8.23 13.91 5.65
C LYS A 123 -9.43 14.11 4.74
N LEU A 124 -9.92 13.03 4.11
CA LEU A 124 -11.17 13.06 3.35
C LEU A 124 -12.40 13.05 4.27
N PHE A 125 -12.29 12.40 5.44
CA PHE A 125 -13.30 12.50 6.49
C PHE A 125 -12.65 13.09 7.73
N LYS A 126 -13.33 14.05 8.34
CA LYS A 126 -12.96 14.71 9.60
C LYS A 126 -14.04 14.43 10.63
N LYS A 127 -13.69 13.69 11.69
CA LYS A 127 -14.64 13.31 12.75
C LYS A 127 -15.92 12.64 12.21
N GLY A 128 -15.79 11.80 11.20
CA GLY A 128 -16.90 11.09 10.56
C GLY A 128 -17.65 11.87 9.48
N VAL A 129 -17.32 13.14 9.26
CA VAL A 129 -17.96 13.99 8.24
C VAL A 129 -17.03 14.11 7.03
N MET A 130 -17.56 13.86 5.84
CA MET A 130 -16.81 14.01 4.59
C MET A 130 -16.49 15.49 4.33
N ASP A 131 -15.25 15.76 3.94
CA ASP A 131 -14.81 17.07 3.50
C ASP A 131 -15.24 17.28 2.05
N GLU A 132 -16.30 18.03 1.84
CA GLU A 132 -16.90 18.27 0.53
C GLU A 132 -15.97 19.04 -0.40
N GLU A 133 -15.08 19.90 0.12
CA GLU A 133 -14.13 20.66 -0.70
C GLU A 133 -13.06 19.73 -1.29
N ILE A 134 -12.47 18.86 -0.45
CA ILE A 134 -11.51 17.85 -0.93
C ILE A 134 -12.18 16.90 -1.92
N TYR A 135 -13.41 16.46 -1.62
CA TYR A 135 -14.16 15.60 -2.52
C TYR A 135 -14.46 16.29 -3.86
N ALA A 136 -14.85 17.56 -3.85
CA ALA A 136 -15.08 18.34 -5.06
C ALA A 136 -13.81 18.50 -5.90
N ILE A 137 -12.65 18.73 -5.28
CA ILE A 137 -11.34 18.75 -5.96
C ILE A 137 -11.07 17.40 -6.65
N ILE A 138 -11.30 16.29 -5.96
CA ILE A 138 -11.13 14.96 -6.55
C ILE A 138 -12.06 14.78 -7.75
N CYS A 139 -13.35 15.07 -7.59
CA CYS A 139 -14.37 14.92 -8.64
C CYS A 139 -14.10 15.77 -9.89
N SER A 140 -13.55 16.97 -9.71
CA SER A 140 -13.22 17.87 -10.83
C SER A 140 -12.02 17.41 -11.67
N ASN A 141 -11.20 16.50 -11.14
CA ASN A 141 -9.98 16.01 -11.78
C ASN A 141 -10.10 14.59 -12.35
N ILE A 142 -11.20 13.89 -12.11
CA ILE A 142 -11.39 12.50 -12.54
C ILE A 142 -12.58 12.37 -13.49
N ARG A 143 -12.54 11.36 -14.36
CA ARG A 143 -13.67 11.03 -15.21
C ARG A 143 -14.66 10.16 -14.44
N VAL A 144 -15.94 10.22 -14.87
CA VAL A 144 -17.03 9.41 -14.26
C VAL A 144 -17.16 9.64 -12.75
N SER A 145 -17.02 10.89 -12.32
CA SER A 145 -17.04 11.31 -10.91
C SER A 145 -18.31 10.91 -10.18
N ASP A 146 -19.46 10.90 -10.86
CA ASP A 146 -20.76 10.50 -10.26
C ASP A 146 -20.75 9.09 -9.67
N GLN A 147 -19.94 8.18 -10.23
CA GLN A 147 -19.81 6.82 -9.70
C GLN A 147 -18.85 6.74 -8.51
N ARG A 148 -17.96 7.74 -8.34
CA ARG A 148 -16.92 7.73 -7.30
C ARG A 148 -17.49 7.89 -5.90
N ILE A 149 -18.62 8.58 -5.75
CA ILE A 149 -19.28 8.69 -4.44
C ILE A 149 -19.64 7.31 -3.88
N GLY A 150 -20.05 6.38 -4.74
CA GLY A 150 -20.32 4.99 -4.35
C GLY A 150 -19.06 4.28 -3.86
N ASP A 151 -17.94 4.43 -4.56
CA ASP A 151 -16.66 3.82 -4.17
C ASP A 151 -16.11 4.43 -2.87
N VAL A 152 -16.17 5.76 -2.73
CA VAL A 152 -15.77 6.48 -1.50
C VAL A 152 -16.59 5.98 -0.31
N LYS A 153 -17.91 5.92 -0.44
CA LYS A 153 -18.80 5.41 0.61
C LYS A 153 -18.53 3.92 0.93
N ALA A 154 -18.30 3.10 -0.09
CA ALA A 154 -18.00 1.68 0.10
C ALA A 154 -16.66 1.46 0.82
N GLN A 155 -15.62 2.24 0.48
CA GLN A 155 -14.34 2.17 1.17
C GLN A 155 -14.45 2.66 2.63
N ALA A 156 -15.17 3.76 2.89
CA ALA A 156 -15.41 4.24 4.24
C ALA A 156 -16.21 3.22 5.07
N ALA A 157 -17.34 2.72 4.55
CA ALA A 157 -18.16 1.70 5.21
C ALA A 157 -17.37 0.41 5.51
N ALA A 158 -16.44 0.04 4.63
CA ALA A 158 -15.57 -1.12 4.88
C ALA A 158 -14.64 -0.93 6.07
N LEU A 159 -14.21 0.31 6.35
CA LEU A 159 -13.43 0.64 7.54
C LEU A 159 -14.31 0.67 8.80
N ASP A 160 -15.55 1.13 8.68
CA ASP A 160 -16.52 1.09 9.77
C ASP A 160 -16.81 -0.36 10.21
N VAL A 161 -17.13 -1.24 9.24
CA VAL A 161 -17.32 -2.67 9.51
C VAL A 161 -16.06 -3.28 10.13
N GLY A 162 -14.87 -2.86 9.70
CA GLY A 162 -13.60 -3.30 10.28
C GLY A 162 -13.45 -2.88 11.74
N ALA A 163 -13.82 -1.63 12.07
CA ALA A 163 -13.81 -1.11 13.42
C ALA A 163 -14.80 -1.86 14.33
N ASP A 164 -16.06 -2.02 13.88
CA ASP A 164 -17.10 -2.73 14.63
C ASP A 164 -16.69 -4.18 14.95
N ARG A 165 -16.08 -4.87 13.96
CA ARG A 165 -15.59 -6.24 14.18
C ARG A 165 -14.43 -6.29 15.16
N LEU A 166 -13.57 -5.28 15.15
CA LEU A 166 -12.48 -5.18 16.12
C LEU A 166 -13.02 -4.87 17.51
N ASP A 167 -14.02 -4.00 17.65
CA ASP A 167 -14.70 -3.73 18.91
C ASP A 167 -15.32 -4.99 19.52
N LEU A 168 -16.00 -5.82 18.71
CA LEU A 168 -16.53 -7.11 19.14
C LEU A 168 -15.42 -8.06 19.62
N LEU A 169 -14.30 -8.09 18.90
CA LEU A 169 -13.16 -8.93 19.25
C LEU A 169 -12.52 -8.49 20.58
N LEU A 170 -12.25 -7.18 20.71
CA LEU A 170 -11.66 -6.59 21.90
C LEU A 170 -12.60 -6.68 23.11
N GLY A 171 -13.90 -6.49 22.89
CA GLY A 171 -14.91 -6.66 23.94
C GLY A 171 -15.03 -8.11 24.44
N ARG A 172 -14.84 -9.09 23.55
CA ARG A 172 -14.92 -10.52 23.89
C ARG A 172 -13.67 -11.05 24.62
N TYR A 173 -12.49 -10.64 24.20
CA TYR A 173 -11.23 -11.23 24.66
C TYR A 173 -10.36 -10.29 25.49
N GLY A 174 -10.67 -9.00 25.50
CA GLY A 174 -9.87 -7.96 26.15
C GLY A 174 -8.68 -7.52 25.28
N ASP A 175 -8.30 -6.27 25.45
CA ASP A 175 -7.26 -5.59 24.64
C ASP A 175 -5.89 -6.27 24.77
N GLY A 176 -5.50 -6.68 26.00
CA GLY A 176 -4.23 -7.35 26.27
C GLY A 176 -4.13 -8.68 25.54
N THR A 177 -5.16 -9.53 25.67
CA THR A 177 -5.19 -10.86 25.01
C THR A 177 -5.11 -10.74 23.49
N VAL A 178 -5.84 -9.78 22.90
CA VAL A 178 -5.81 -9.56 21.45
C VAL A 178 -4.43 -9.06 21.01
N ALA A 179 -3.82 -8.12 21.75
CA ALA A 179 -2.47 -7.63 21.44
C ALA A 179 -1.41 -8.74 21.53
N GLU A 180 -1.49 -9.60 22.56
CA GLU A 180 -0.61 -10.76 22.70
C GLU A 180 -0.81 -11.78 21.57
N ALA A 181 -2.06 -12.09 21.21
CA ALA A 181 -2.39 -12.96 20.09
C ALA A 181 -1.82 -12.44 18.76
N ILE A 182 -1.93 -11.13 18.51
CA ILE A 182 -1.32 -10.48 17.33
C ILE A 182 0.20 -10.65 17.34
N ALA A 183 0.86 -10.41 18.47
CA ALA A 183 2.30 -10.57 18.60
C ALA A 183 2.75 -12.03 18.36
N GLU A 184 2.01 -12.98 18.91
CA GLU A 184 2.29 -14.41 18.74
C GLU A 184 2.05 -14.88 17.30
N LEU A 185 0.96 -14.46 16.65
CA LEU A 185 0.70 -14.79 15.25
C LEU A 185 1.83 -14.31 14.34
N ARG A 186 2.33 -13.10 14.55
CA ARG A 186 3.47 -12.56 13.80
C ARG A 186 4.75 -13.34 14.04
N LYS A 187 5.01 -13.72 15.29
CA LYS A 187 6.15 -14.55 15.68
C LYS A 187 6.08 -15.92 15.01
N ARG A 188 4.89 -16.56 15.02
CA ARG A 188 4.65 -17.86 14.37
C ARG A 188 4.83 -17.76 12.86
N ALA A 189 4.25 -16.75 12.20
CA ALA A 189 4.41 -16.54 10.76
C ALA A 189 5.89 -16.36 10.37
N SER A 190 6.64 -15.55 11.15
CA SER A 190 8.07 -15.36 10.92
C SER A 190 8.86 -16.66 11.09
N ARG A 191 8.57 -17.42 12.14
CA ARG A 191 9.22 -18.73 12.38
C ARG A 191 8.92 -19.70 11.25
N GLN A 192 7.65 -19.86 10.88
CA GLN A 192 7.24 -20.73 9.79
C GLN A 192 7.92 -20.39 8.47
N MET A 193 8.02 -19.09 8.14
CA MET A 193 8.74 -18.65 6.94
C MET A 193 10.21 -19.02 6.99
N ARG A 194 10.89 -18.81 8.14
CA ARG A 194 12.29 -19.18 8.32
C ARG A 194 12.49 -20.68 8.19
N GLU A 195 11.61 -21.48 8.80
CA GLU A 195 11.64 -22.95 8.69
C GLU A 195 11.43 -23.42 7.24
N MET A 196 10.57 -22.75 6.47
CA MET A 196 10.42 -23.04 5.04
C MET A 196 11.69 -22.71 4.27
N ILE A 197 12.32 -21.58 4.56
CA ILE A 197 13.56 -21.16 3.90
C ILE A 197 14.69 -22.14 4.22
N THR A 198 14.80 -22.61 5.46
CA THR A 198 15.84 -23.60 5.84
C THR A 198 15.68 -24.96 5.16
N ARG A 199 14.48 -25.31 4.68
CA ARG A 199 14.25 -26.54 3.88
C ARG A 199 14.65 -26.40 2.42
N MET A 200 14.86 -25.19 1.92
CA MET A 200 15.34 -24.97 0.56
C MET A 200 16.81 -25.38 0.47
N PRO A 201 17.29 -25.87 -0.69
CA PRO A 201 18.72 -26.12 -0.88
C PRO A 201 19.56 -24.86 -0.63
N GLU A 202 20.76 -25.02 -0.13
CA GLU A 202 21.72 -23.92 -0.10
C GLU A 202 22.20 -23.57 -1.51
N GLY A 203 22.42 -22.28 -1.76
CA GLY A 203 22.90 -21.86 -3.07
C GLY A 203 22.35 -20.51 -3.51
N SER A 204 22.59 -20.25 -4.79
CA SER A 204 22.06 -19.08 -5.47
C SER A 204 21.44 -19.45 -6.81
N TRP A 205 20.35 -18.78 -7.14
CA TRP A 205 19.61 -18.97 -8.39
C TRP A 205 19.54 -17.63 -9.11
N GLN A 206 19.61 -17.69 -10.44
CA GLN A 206 19.50 -16.50 -11.27
C GLN A 206 18.40 -16.70 -12.30
N SER A 207 17.69 -15.62 -12.59
CA SER A 207 16.69 -15.57 -13.65
C SER A 207 16.76 -14.22 -14.35
N VAL A 208 16.43 -14.23 -15.63
CA VAL A 208 16.34 -13.02 -16.45
C VAL A 208 14.98 -13.04 -17.12
N ALA A 209 14.29 -11.92 -17.07
CA ALA A 209 13.05 -11.68 -17.78
C ALA A 209 13.13 -10.34 -18.52
N TYR A 210 12.30 -10.17 -19.52
CA TYR A 210 12.28 -8.97 -20.35
C TYR A 210 10.89 -8.35 -20.36
N VAL A 211 10.85 -7.01 -20.40
CA VAL A 211 9.70 -6.22 -20.78
C VAL A 211 10.03 -5.62 -22.15
N ASP A 212 9.16 -5.78 -23.14
CA ASP A 212 9.44 -5.47 -24.55
C ASP A 212 9.89 -4.02 -24.77
N SER A 213 9.27 -3.07 -24.08
CA SER A 213 9.63 -1.64 -24.13
C SER A 213 9.14 -0.90 -22.88
N ASP A 214 9.62 0.31 -22.67
CA ASP A 214 9.11 1.20 -21.62
C ASP A 214 7.82 1.96 -22.04
N GLY A 215 7.35 1.75 -23.26
CA GLY A 215 6.21 2.45 -23.85
C GLY A 215 6.58 3.76 -24.56
N VAL A 216 7.80 4.26 -24.41
CA VAL A 216 8.33 5.49 -25.02
C VAL A 216 9.52 5.17 -25.92
N VAL A 217 10.41 4.30 -25.46
CA VAL A 217 11.58 3.82 -26.20
C VAL A 217 11.37 2.36 -26.54
N ASP A 218 11.44 2.02 -27.82
CA ASP A 218 11.27 0.65 -28.32
C ASP A 218 12.58 -0.14 -28.14
N GLN A 219 12.89 -0.45 -26.88
CA GLN A 219 14.02 -1.28 -26.48
C GLN A 219 13.62 -2.17 -25.31
N PRO A 220 14.01 -3.46 -25.33
CA PRO A 220 13.73 -4.37 -24.24
C PRO A 220 14.38 -3.92 -22.94
N LEU A 221 13.62 -3.98 -21.86
CA LEU A 221 14.10 -3.74 -20.50
C LEU A 221 14.36 -5.09 -19.83
N GLU A 222 15.56 -5.27 -19.35
CA GLU A 222 15.99 -6.50 -18.69
C GLU A 222 15.73 -6.43 -17.19
N ILE A 223 15.09 -7.47 -16.63
CA ILE A 223 14.91 -7.70 -15.21
C ILE A 223 15.78 -8.87 -14.81
N ARG A 224 16.86 -8.60 -14.10
CA ARG A 224 17.74 -9.63 -13.54
C ARG A 224 17.41 -9.85 -12.07
N LEU A 225 17.22 -11.10 -11.70
CA LEU A 225 17.02 -11.50 -10.32
C LEU A 225 18.04 -12.56 -9.95
N LYS A 226 18.80 -12.30 -8.87
CA LYS A 226 19.58 -13.30 -8.18
C LYS A 226 18.99 -13.52 -6.80
N ILE A 227 18.66 -14.76 -6.47
CA ILE A 227 18.19 -15.16 -5.15
C ILE A 227 19.31 -15.96 -4.50
N CYS A 228 19.71 -15.54 -3.29
CA CYS A 228 20.67 -16.30 -2.49
C CYS A 228 20.00 -16.71 -1.19
N ARG A 229 20.09 -18.00 -0.83
CA ARG A 229 19.78 -18.45 0.50
C ARG A 229 20.98 -18.24 1.42
N GLN A 230 20.74 -17.59 2.55
CA GLN A 230 21.71 -17.38 3.63
C GLN A 230 21.07 -17.84 4.93
N GLU A 231 21.40 -19.04 5.36
CA GLU A 231 20.80 -19.68 6.54
C GLU A 231 19.26 -19.75 6.46
N ASP A 232 18.56 -18.94 7.26
CA ASP A 232 17.10 -18.82 7.35
C ASP A 232 16.54 -17.61 6.58
N ARG A 233 17.34 -17.02 5.66
CA ARG A 233 17.00 -15.82 4.92
C ARG A 233 17.17 -16.02 3.42
N LEU A 234 16.34 -15.32 2.65
CA LEU A 234 16.52 -15.16 1.21
C LEU A 234 16.91 -13.70 0.93
N VAL A 235 17.97 -13.54 0.16
CA VAL A 235 18.40 -12.25 -0.38
C VAL A 235 18.00 -12.21 -1.85
N PHE A 236 17.22 -11.21 -2.20
CA PHE A 236 16.81 -10.93 -3.58
C PHE A 236 17.63 -9.75 -4.09
N ASP A 237 18.49 -10.01 -5.05
CA ASP A 237 19.32 -9.00 -5.69
C ASP A 237 18.86 -8.78 -7.13
N PHE A 238 18.48 -7.55 -7.42
CA PHE A 238 18.09 -7.08 -8.76
C PHE A 238 19.19 -6.24 -9.41
N GLY A 239 20.40 -6.33 -8.90
CA GLY A 239 21.59 -5.72 -9.51
C GLY A 239 21.79 -6.23 -10.94
N GLY A 240 22.09 -5.32 -11.88
CA GLY A 240 22.21 -5.65 -13.30
C GLY A 240 20.91 -5.62 -14.11
N SER A 241 19.75 -5.33 -13.51
CA SER A 241 18.54 -4.95 -14.25
C SER A 241 18.74 -3.62 -14.96
N SER A 242 17.97 -3.39 -16.03
CA SER A 242 17.99 -2.14 -16.80
C SER A 242 17.87 -0.91 -15.88
N PRO A 243 18.52 0.19 -16.22
CA PRO A 243 18.42 1.44 -15.47
C PRO A 243 16.99 2.00 -15.53
N PRO A 244 16.65 3.04 -14.73
CA PRO A 244 15.39 3.76 -14.86
C PRO A 244 15.19 4.23 -16.29
N CYS A 245 13.98 4.06 -16.81
CA CYS A 245 13.60 4.45 -18.16
C CYS A 245 12.66 5.65 -18.16
N ARG A 246 12.31 6.16 -19.35
CA ARG A 246 11.46 7.34 -19.52
C ARG A 246 9.97 7.03 -19.39
N GLY A 247 9.57 5.82 -19.74
CA GLY A 247 8.18 5.42 -19.83
C GLY A 247 7.62 4.85 -18.51
N PRO A 248 6.30 4.64 -18.45
CA PRO A 248 5.59 4.22 -17.25
C PRO A 248 5.86 2.74 -16.90
N ARG A 249 6.43 1.98 -17.82
CA ARG A 249 6.77 0.56 -17.62
C ARG A 249 8.13 0.35 -16.96
N ALA A 250 8.66 1.39 -16.31
CA ALA A 250 9.90 1.26 -15.55
C ALA A 250 9.81 0.15 -14.52
N VAL A 251 10.78 -0.75 -14.54
CA VAL A 251 10.97 -1.71 -13.46
C VAL A 251 11.47 -0.94 -12.25
N CYS A 252 10.56 -0.38 -11.48
CA CYS A 252 10.93 0.29 -10.26
C CYS A 252 11.34 -0.77 -9.22
N ARG A 253 12.59 -0.70 -8.74
CA ARG A 253 13.09 -1.52 -7.62
C ARG A 253 12.20 -1.44 -6.37
N ARG A 254 11.28 -0.47 -6.33
CA ARG A 254 10.32 -0.25 -5.24
C ARG A 254 9.13 -1.22 -5.23
N TRP A 255 8.86 -1.90 -6.35
CA TRP A 255 7.77 -2.89 -6.49
C TRP A 255 8.12 -4.27 -5.94
N LEU A 256 9.33 -4.44 -5.44
CA LEU A 256 9.77 -5.71 -4.92
C LEU A 256 9.22 -5.96 -3.52
N PRO A 257 8.76 -7.18 -3.22
CA PRO A 257 8.22 -7.51 -1.91
C PRO A 257 9.23 -7.18 -0.82
N SER A 258 8.85 -6.37 0.05
CA SER A 258 9.63 -5.54 0.95
C SER A 258 10.06 -6.23 2.24
N GLY A 259 10.31 -7.49 2.22
CA GLY A 259 10.95 -8.16 3.38
C GLY A 259 12.46 -7.93 3.47
N ALA A 260 13.13 -7.68 2.35
CA ALA A 260 14.60 -7.67 2.27
C ALA A 260 15.23 -6.40 1.68
N ALA A 261 14.45 -5.45 1.15
CA ALA A 261 14.98 -4.37 0.29
C ALA A 261 15.14 -2.99 0.97
N GLN A 262 14.97 -2.88 2.27
CA GLN A 262 15.07 -1.57 2.95
C GLN A 262 16.43 -0.85 2.84
N PRO A 263 17.60 -1.49 2.76
CA PRO A 263 18.87 -0.76 2.61
C PRO A 263 19.12 -0.23 1.20
N LEU A 264 18.53 -0.85 0.16
CA LEU A 264 18.83 -0.50 -1.24
C LEU A 264 17.92 0.61 -1.79
N ALA A 265 16.71 0.76 -1.27
CA ALA A 265 15.75 1.77 -1.72
C ALA A 265 16.20 3.23 -1.40
N ARG A 266 17.08 3.43 -0.42
CA ARG A 266 17.60 4.77 -0.07
C ARG A 266 18.62 5.33 -1.06
N ARG A 267 19.17 4.52 -1.97
CA ARG A 267 20.17 4.98 -2.97
C ARG A 267 19.58 5.47 -4.29
N CYS A 268 18.26 5.31 -4.52
CA CYS A 268 17.62 5.74 -5.77
C CYS A 268 16.89 7.09 -5.67
N LEU A 269 17.04 7.83 -4.58
CA LEU A 269 16.44 9.16 -4.35
C LEU A 269 17.50 10.26 -4.25
N ARG A 270 18.57 10.18 -5.06
CA ARG A 270 19.43 11.34 -5.35
C ARG A 270 19.57 11.51 -6.84
#